data_382e0a20023bd3b2a7556c3fd1ba678b
#
_entry.id   382e0a20023bd3b2a7556c3fd1ba678b
#
_cell.length_a   1.000
_cell.length_b   1.000
_cell.length_c   1.000
_cell.angle_alpha   90.00
_cell.angle_beta   90.00
_cell.angle_gamma   90.00
#
_symmetry.space_group_name_H-M   'P 1'
#
loop_
_entity.id
_entity.type
_entity.pdbx_description
1 polymer ?
#
loop_
_entity_poly.entity_id
_entity_poly.type
_entity_poly.pdbx_seq_one_letter_code
_entity_poly.pdbx_strand_id
1 'polypeptide(L)'
;MIDPKLKRALGQAAKGVEVVAAVHDGVTRAYTSHWVTQVSFEEPIIMASISPKHDTYPLMKASGEFTVSFLAGDQVHIGQYFSYPGRKFHYIAPEYLAVVEGRPVVPDCLAWVHAKIFQTMPMRDHELLFAEVVEYGYGRLREAPLVYSSRHGWRIANDKARAPGESPRDALLARLTAAGFDASADDENPEAE
;
A
#
# COMPACT_ATOMS: atom_id res chain seq x y z
N MET A 1 8.25 -3.89 26.32
CA MET A 1 7.04 -4.57 25.80
C MET A 1 5.94 -3.53 25.71
N ILE A 2 5.17 -3.49 24.60
CA ILE A 2 4.08 -2.49 24.43
C ILE A 2 2.90 -2.84 25.35
N ASP A 3 2.28 -1.81 25.95
CA ASP A 3 1.06 -1.98 26.77
C ASP A 3 -0.05 -2.67 25.94
N PRO A 4 -0.69 -3.73 26.47
CA PRO A 4 -1.78 -4.44 25.78
C PRO A 4 -2.98 -3.56 25.42
N LYS A 5 -3.28 -2.50 26.20
CA LYS A 5 -4.36 -1.56 25.90
C LYS A 5 -3.97 -0.68 24.70
N LEU A 6 -2.72 -0.18 24.67
CA LEU A 6 -2.19 0.59 23.57
C LEU A 6 -2.14 -0.26 22.29
N LYS A 7 -1.68 -1.53 22.37
CA LYS A 7 -1.71 -2.46 21.24
C LYS A 7 -3.12 -2.65 20.66
N ARG A 8 -4.13 -2.73 21.53
CA ARG A 8 -5.54 -2.83 21.10
C ARG A 8 -6.03 -1.55 20.43
N ALA A 9 -5.65 -0.39 20.95
CA ALA A 9 -5.99 0.90 20.34
C ALA A 9 -5.39 1.05 18.95
N LEU A 10 -4.07 0.81 18.81
CA LEU A 10 -3.38 0.83 17.51
C LEU A 10 -3.93 -0.22 16.52
N GLY A 11 -4.42 -1.34 17.04
CA GLY A 11 -5.04 -2.40 16.25
C GLY A 11 -6.39 -2.04 15.62
N GLN A 12 -7.00 -0.90 15.97
CA GLN A 12 -8.24 -0.42 15.33
C GLN A 12 -7.96 0.17 13.94
N ALA A 13 -6.74 0.64 13.68
CA ALA A 13 -6.42 1.24 12.39
C ALA A 13 -6.58 0.21 11.26
N ALA A 14 -7.52 0.48 10.36
CA ALA A 14 -7.65 -0.25 9.12
C ALA A 14 -6.51 0.15 8.17
N LYS A 15 -5.96 -0.83 7.48
CA LYS A 15 -4.81 -0.64 6.58
C LYS A 15 -5.07 -1.40 5.29
N GLY A 16 -4.56 -0.90 4.18
CA GLY A 16 -4.45 -1.67 2.96
C GLY A 16 -3.60 -2.91 3.16
N VAL A 17 -3.71 -3.86 2.25
CA VAL A 17 -2.86 -5.04 2.20
C VAL A 17 -2.11 -5.03 0.89
N GLU A 18 -0.80 -4.99 1.00
CA GLU A 18 0.12 -4.94 -0.13
C GLU A 18 1.10 -6.12 -0.06
N VAL A 19 1.55 -6.59 -1.21
CA VAL A 19 2.73 -7.44 -1.33
C VAL A 19 3.87 -6.58 -1.84
N VAL A 20 4.91 -6.47 -1.03
CA VAL A 20 6.16 -5.78 -1.38
C VAL A 20 7.18 -6.82 -1.82
N ALA A 21 7.75 -6.65 -3.01
CA ALA A 21 8.71 -7.58 -3.57
C ALA A 21 9.97 -6.86 -4.07
N ALA A 22 11.10 -7.55 -4.00
CA ALA A 22 12.37 -7.08 -4.52
C ALA A 22 13.15 -8.21 -5.19
N VAL A 23 13.97 -7.82 -6.17
CA VAL A 23 14.87 -8.70 -6.89
C VAL A 23 16.28 -8.17 -6.79
N HIS A 24 17.24 -9.06 -6.51
CA HIS A 24 18.67 -8.75 -6.58
C HIS A 24 19.43 -10.03 -6.93
N ASP A 25 20.36 -9.94 -7.88
CA ASP A 25 21.18 -11.07 -8.36
C ASP A 25 20.39 -12.34 -8.69
N GLY A 26 19.23 -12.17 -9.36
CA GLY A 26 18.35 -13.27 -9.74
C GLY A 26 17.53 -13.89 -8.60
N VAL A 27 17.68 -13.38 -7.37
CA VAL A 27 16.89 -13.82 -6.22
C VAL A 27 15.73 -12.88 -6.01
N THR A 28 14.50 -13.44 -5.97
CA THR A 28 13.27 -12.71 -5.67
C THR A 28 12.79 -13.06 -4.26
N ARG A 29 12.38 -12.05 -3.48
CA ARG A 29 11.69 -12.21 -2.20
C ARG A 29 10.52 -11.24 -2.12
N ALA A 30 9.49 -11.64 -1.37
CA ALA A 30 8.33 -10.82 -1.14
C ALA A 30 7.81 -10.99 0.30
N TYR A 31 7.11 -9.99 0.80
CA TYR A 31 6.41 -10.05 2.08
C TYR A 31 5.10 -9.26 2.02
N THR A 32 4.13 -9.65 2.83
CA THR A 32 2.89 -8.88 3.00
C THR A 32 3.12 -7.72 3.94
N SER A 33 2.79 -6.54 3.49
CA SER A 33 2.85 -5.31 4.26
C SER A 33 1.44 -4.77 4.53
N HIS A 34 1.34 -4.02 5.63
CA HIS A 34 0.22 -3.14 5.98
C HIS A 34 0.73 -1.72 6.25
N TRP A 35 1.98 -1.45 5.93
CA TRP A 35 2.68 -0.22 6.24
C TRP A 35 3.38 0.34 5.00
N VAL A 36 2.60 0.41 3.91
CA VAL A 36 2.95 1.19 2.73
C VAL A 36 1.93 2.32 2.63
N THR A 37 2.39 3.52 2.32
CA THR A 37 1.51 4.67 2.11
C THR A 37 2.12 5.67 1.16
N GLN A 38 1.27 6.35 0.40
CA GLN A 38 1.65 7.55 -0.34
C GLN A 38 1.88 8.70 0.64
N VAL A 39 2.93 9.47 0.45
CA VAL A 39 3.32 10.58 1.34
C VAL A 39 3.46 11.93 0.62
N SER A 40 3.34 11.95 -0.69
CA SER A 40 3.33 13.18 -1.50
C SER A 40 2.39 13.02 -2.69
N PHE A 41 1.75 14.12 -3.13
CA PHE A 41 0.88 14.18 -4.30
C PHE A 41 1.59 14.69 -5.55
N GLU A 42 2.40 15.74 -5.43
CA GLU A 42 3.10 16.36 -6.56
C GLU A 42 4.17 15.43 -7.13
N GLU A 43 5.03 14.93 -6.26
CA GLU A 43 5.96 13.85 -6.58
C GLU A 43 5.37 12.54 -6.06
N PRO A 44 5.29 11.47 -6.88
CA PRO A 44 4.66 10.22 -6.47
C PRO A 44 5.56 9.43 -5.51
N ILE A 45 5.68 9.92 -4.28
CA ILE A 45 6.51 9.30 -3.24
C ILE A 45 5.66 8.37 -2.40
N ILE A 46 6.16 7.16 -2.20
CA ILE A 46 5.63 6.19 -1.24
C ILE A 46 6.64 5.93 -0.12
N MET A 47 6.11 5.63 1.05
CA MET A 47 6.88 5.15 2.20
C MET A 47 6.49 3.70 2.48
N ALA A 48 7.50 2.83 2.60
CA ALA A 48 7.34 1.46 3.09
C ALA A 48 8.09 1.28 4.41
N SER A 49 7.44 0.68 5.41
CA SER A 49 8.10 0.30 6.66
C SER A 49 8.37 -1.20 6.66
N ILE A 50 9.63 -1.58 6.88
CA ILE A 50 10.07 -2.97 6.87
C ILE A 50 10.97 -3.30 8.06
N SER A 51 10.78 -4.48 8.65
CA SER A 51 11.74 -4.99 9.63
C SER A 51 12.98 -5.55 8.93
N PRO A 52 14.20 -5.22 9.39
CA PRO A 52 15.44 -5.80 8.86
C PRO A 52 15.53 -7.33 8.96
N LYS A 53 14.60 -7.96 9.70
CA LYS A 53 14.51 -9.42 9.82
C LYS A 53 13.80 -10.10 8.65
N HIS A 54 13.13 -9.33 7.78
CA HIS A 54 12.50 -9.88 6.58
C HIS A 54 13.55 -10.23 5.51
N ASP A 55 13.39 -11.38 4.87
CA ASP A 55 14.28 -11.84 3.80
C ASP A 55 14.29 -10.91 2.57
N THR A 56 13.26 -10.10 2.39
CA THR A 56 13.15 -9.09 1.34
C THR A 56 14.02 -7.85 1.61
N TYR A 57 14.27 -7.52 2.90
CA TYR A 57 15.00 -6.32 3.28
C TYR A 57 16.41 -6.21 2.66
N PRO A 58 17.29 -7.25 2.73
CA PRO A 58 18.62 -7.15 2.13
C PRO A 58 18.56 -6.96 0.61
N LEU A 59 17.56 -7.52 -0.07
CA LEU A 59 17.39 -7.33 -1.51
C LEU A 59 16.99 -5.89 -1.83
N MET A 60 16.04 -5.31 -1.09
CA MET A 60 15.64 -3.91 -1.24
C MET A 60 16.80 -2.94 -1.02
N LYS A 61 17.65 -3.23 -0.02
CA LYS A 61 18.84 -2.40 0.26
C LYS A 61 19.92 -2.54 -0.82
N ALA A 62 20.10 -3.73 -1.37
CA ALA A 62 21.11 -3.99 -2.39
C ALA A 62 20.70 -3.49 -3.78
N SER A 63 19.44 -3.69 -4.17
CA SER A 63 18.92 -3.21 -5.46
C SER A 63 18.60 -1.71 -5.47
N GLY A 64 18.30 -1.14 -4.29
CA GLY A 64 17.80 0.24 -4.18
C GLY A 64 16.38 0.43 -4.69
N GLU A 65 15.63 -0.65 -4.93
CA GLU A 65 14.31 -0.58 -5.53
C GLU A 65 13.40 -1.73 -5.04
N PHE A 66 12.08 -1.56 -5.22
CA PHE A 66 11.09 -2.58 -4.90
C PHE A 66 9.78 -2.35 -5.68
N THR A 67 8.95 -3.39 -5.73
CA THR A 67 7.57 -3.29 -6.23
C THR A 67 6.57 -3.39 -5.10
N VAL A 68 5.41 -2.79 -5.28
CA VAL A 68 4.25 -2.91 -4.39
C VAL A 68 3.05 -3.31 -5.22
N SER A 69 2.42 -4.44 -4.88
CA SER A 69 1.15 -4.87 -5.47
C SER A 69 0.04 -4.65 -4.46
N PHE A 70 -0.96 -3.84 -4.80
CA PHE A 70 -2.15 -3.59 -3.98
C PHE A 70 -3.15 -4.70 -4.17
N LEU A 71 -3.43 -5.48 -3.12
CA LEU A 71 -4.25 -6.68 -3.23
C LEU A 71 -5.74 -6.37 -3.33
N ALA A 72 -6.43 -7.11 -4.19
CA ALA A 72 -7.88 -7.13 -4.26
C ALA A 72 -8.48 -7.97 -3.11
N GLY A 73 -9.74 -7.72 -2.78
CA GLY A 73 -10.41 -8.30 -1.64
C GLY A 73 -10.48 -9.83 -1.61
N ASP A 74 -10.46 -10.49 -2.76
CA ASP A 74 -10.46 -11.94 -2.91
C ASP A 74 -9.06 -12.57 -2.79
N GLN A 75 -8.00 -11.76 -2.74
CA GLN A 75 -6.60 -12.22 -2.67
C GLN A 75 -6.09 -12.44 -1.23
N VAL A 76 -6.99 -12.76 -0.29
CA VAL A 76 -6.64 -13.06 1.11
C VAL A 76 -5.57 -14.16 1.20
N HIS A 77 -5.68 -15.21 0.38
CA HIS A 77 -4.74 -16.32 0.40
C HIS A 77 -3.31 -15.90 0.00
N ILE A 78 -3.17 -14.94 -0.93
CA ILE A 78 -1.88 -14.37 -1.33
C ILE A 78 -1.30 -13.54 -0.18
N GLY A 79 -2.11 -12.64 0.39
CA GLY A 79 -1.70 -11.86 1.55
C GLY A 79 -1.28 -12.73 2.73
N GLN A 80 -1.98 -13.82 2.99
CA GLN A 80 -1.61 -14.78 4.04
C GLN A 80 -0.32 -15.51 3.72
N TYR A 81 -0.13 -15.97 2.47
CA TYR A 81 1.08 -16.68 2.05
C TYR A 81 2.34 -15.88 2.35
N PHE A 82 2.40 -14.62 1.92
CA PHE A 82 3.57 -13.77 2.13
C PHE A 82 3.67 -13.18 3.56
N SER A 83 2.69 -13.44 4.44
CA SER A 83 2.75 -13.06 5.86
C SER A 83 3.58 -14.02 6.71
N TYR A 84 3.89 -15.22 6.21
CA TYR A 84 4.60 -16.24 6.97
C TYR A 84 6.10 -16.23 6.60
N PRO A 85 6.99 -16.02 7.58
CA PRO A 85 8.43 -16.12 7.34
C PRO A 85 8.88 -17.59 7.25
N GLY A 86 9.96 -17.83 6.54
CA GLY A 86 10.66 -19.11 6.56
C GLY A 86 11.01 -19.67 5.19
N ARG A 87 11.99 -20.56 5.16
CA ARG A 87 12.58 -21.10 3.91
C ARG A 87 11.57 -21.81 3.00
N LYS A 88 10.51 -22.40 3.54
CA LYS A 88 9.44 -23.05 2.76
C LYS A 88 8.67 -22.07 1.86
N PHE A 89 8.70 -20.77 2.17
CA PHE A 89 8.10 -19.71 1.37
C PHE A 89 9.10 -19.02 0.42
N HIS A 90 10.30 -19.55 0.27
CA HIS A 90 11.27 -19.07 -0.72
C HIS A 90 10.94 -19.54 -2.14
N TYR A 91 10.23 -20.64 -2.28
CA TYR A 91 9.63 -21.00 -3.55
C TYR A 91 8.37 -20.15 -3.75
N ILE A 92 8.37 -19.38 -4.82
CA ILE A 92 7.23 -18.52 -5.16
C ILE A 92 6.64 -19.06 -6.47
N ALA A 93 5.41 -19.57 -6.37
CA ALA A 93 4.68 -20.02 -7.53
C ALA A 93 4.29 -18.83 -8.42
N PRO A 94 4.30 -18.97 -9.77
CA PRO A 94 3.94 -17.90 -10.70
C PRO A 94 2.54 -17.32 -10.50
N GLU A 95 1.60 -18.09 -9.97
CA GLU A 95 0.26 -17.64 -9.62
C GLU A 95 0.22 -16.71 -8.40
N TYR A 96 1.28 -16.67 -7.59
CA TYR A 96 1.41 -15.75 -6.46
C TYR A 96 2.25 -14.53 -6.78
N LEU A 97 3.26 -14.70 -7.64
CA LEU A 97 4.14 -13.61 -8.04
C LEU A 97 4.67 -13.88 -9.46
N ALA A 98 4.22 -13.12 -10.41
CA ALA A 98 4.67 -13.19 -11.81
C ALA A 98 5.69 -12.09 -12.10
N VAL A 99 6.33 -12.19 -13.27
CA VAL A 99 7.20 -11.13 -13.78
C VAL A 99 6.42 -10.36 -14.85
N VAL A 100 6.16 -9.08 -14.57
CA VAL A 100 5.51 -8.14 -15.50
C VAL A 100 6.53 -7.04 -15.80
N GLU A 101 6.87 -6.84 -17.07
CA GLU A 101 7.86 -5.84 -17.52
C GLU A 101 9.19 -5.91 -16.74
N GLY A 102 9.61 -7.13 -16.39
CA GLY A 102 10.81 -7.37 -15.59
C GLY A 102 10.65 -7.16 -14.07
N ARG A 103 9.44 -6.89 -13.59
CA ARG A 103 9.11 -6.62 -12.19
C ARG A 103 8.33 -7.76 -11.54
N PRO A 104 8.65 -8.15 -10.30
CA PRO A 104 7.86 -9.13 -9.55
C PRO A 104 6.54 -8.51 -9.08
N VAL A 105 5.42 -8.98 -9.61
CA VAL A 105 4.07 -8.42 -9.38
C VAL A 105 3.10 -9.54 -9.06
N VAL A 106 2.19 -9.30 -8.12
CA VAL A 106 1.07 -10.23 -7.85
C VAL A 106 0.10 -10.17 -9.02
N PRO A 107 -0.18 -11.31 -9.70
CA PRO A 107 -1.17 -11.35 -10.77
C PRO A 107 -2.55 -10.90 -10.28
N ASP A 108 -3.31 -10.26 -11.16
CA ASP A 108 -4.69 -9.82 -10.89
C ASP A 108 -4.86 -8.95 -9.63
N CYS A 109 -3.81 -8.28 -9.17
CA CYS A 109 -3.93 -7.26 -8.12
C CYS A 109 -4.69 -6.02 -8.63
N LEU A 110 -5.05 -5.10 -7.75
CA LEU A 110 -5.75 -3.86 -8.14
C LEU A 110 -4.89 -3.00 -9.05
N ALA A 111 -3.66 -2.79 -8.63
CA ALA A 111 -2.61 -2.05 -9.33
C ALA A 111 -1.27 -2.44 -8.71
N TRP A 112 -0.20 -2.10 -9.40
CA TRP A 112 1.15 -2.22 -8.86
C TRP A 112 1.98 -0.98 -9.19
N VAL A 113 2.98 -0.73 -8.36
CA VAL A 113 3.97 0.32 -8.58
C VAL A 113 5.36 -0.25 -8.39
N HIS A 114 6.32 0.28 -9.16
CA HIS A 114 7.75 0.09 -8.96
C HIS A 114 8.36 1.39 -8.46
N ALA A 115 9.15 1.33 -7.40
CA ALA A 115 9.68 2.50 -6.74
C ALA A 115 11.18 2.37 -6.45
N LYS A 116 11.89 3.50 -6.59
CA LYS A 116 13.34 3.62 -6.31
C LYS A 116 13.55 4.35 -5.00
N ILE A 117 14.31 3.72 -4.10
CA ILE A 117 14.60 4.25 -2.77
C ILE A 117 15.59 5.41 -2.91
N PHE A 118 15.22 6.58 -2.37
CA PHE A 118 16.10 7.74 -2.31
C PHE A 118 16.51 8.13 -0.88
N GLN A 119 15.73 7.68 0.13
CA GLN A 119 16.01 7.97 1.52
C GLN A 119 15.56 6.84 2.43
N THR A 120 16.28 6.61 3.51
CA THR A 120 15.90 5.63 4.55
C THR A 120 16.02 6.25 5.93
N MET A 121 15.16 5.79 6.86
CA MET A 121 15.15 6.26 8.24
C MET A 121 14.97 5.09 9.21
N PRO A 122 15.94 4.79 10.08
CA PRO A 122 15.81 3.71 11.06
C PRO A 122 14.78 4.06 12.14
N MET A 123 13.89 3.10 12.46
CA MET A 123 12.82 3.20 13.43
C MET A 123 12.81 2.01 14.37
N ARG A 124 13.69 2.00 15.38
CA ARG A 124 13.77 0.92 16.37
C ARG A 124 13.95 -0.47 15.74
N ASP A 125 12.84 -1.21 15.56
CA ASP A 125 12.78 -2.57 15.01
C ASP A 125 12.39 -2.60 13.52
N HIS A 126 12.19 -1.44 12.90
CA HIS A 126 11.90 -1.24 11.48
C HIS A 126 12.79 -0.16 10.87
N GLU A 127 12.80 -0.10 9.55
CA GLU A 127 13.33 1.01 8.76
C GLU A 127 12.23 1.52 7.83
N LEU A 128 12.11 2.84 7.73
CA LEU A 128 11.27 3.49 6.73
C LEU A 128 12.09 3.69 5.46
N LEU A 129 11.53 3.27 4.35
CA LEU A 129 12.10 3.44 3.01
C LEU A 129 11.22 4.42 2.25
N PHE A 130 11.76 5.59 1.91
CA PHE A 130 11.10 6.57 1.07
C PHE A 130 11.56 6.34 -0.37
N ALA A 131 10.60 6.16 -1.27
CA ALA A 131 10.87 5.78 -2.64
C ALA A 131 9.98 6.54 -3.63
N GLU A 132 10.59 6.99 -4.73
CA GLU A 132 9.90 7.59 -5.85
C GLU A 132 9.29 6.50 -6.73
N VAL A 133 8.01 6.63 -7.06
CA VAL A 133 7.35 5.74 -8.01
C VAL A 133 7.80 6.09 -9.42
N VAL A 134 8.49 5.16 -10.07
CA VAL A 134 9.06 5.35 -11.42
C VAL A 134 8.31 4.59 -12.50
N GLU A 135 7.48 3.61 -12.11
CA GLU A 135 6.72 2.79 -13.04
C GLU A 135 5.47 2.25 -12.32
N TYR A 136 4.41 2.01 -13.05
CA TYR A 136 3.18 1.46 -12.51
C TYR A 136 2.37 0.69 -13.55
N GLY A 137 1.47 -0.15 -13.08
CA GLY A 137 0.51 -0.84 -13.93
C GLY A 137 -0.83 -1.01 -13.27
N TYR A 138 -1.83 -1.19 -14.10
CA TYR A 138 -3.21 -1.36 -13.68
C TYR A 138 -3.64 -2.82 -13.78
N GLY A 139 -4.43 -3.25 -12.79
CA GLY A 139 -5.16 -4.49 -12.79
C GLY A 139 -6.66 -4.24 -12.58
N ARG A 140 -7.22 -4.76 -11.50
CA ARG A 140 -8.66 -4.71 -11.19
C ARG A 140 -9.07 -3.44 -10.42
N LEU A 141 -8.77 -2.24 -10.93
CA LEU A 141 -8.92 -0.94 -10.26
C LEU A 141 -10.32 -0.64 -9.69
N ARG A 142 -11.36 -1.30 -10.19
CA ARG A 142 -12.76 -1.05 -9.76
C ARG A 142 -13.22 -2.00 -8.66
N GLU A 143 -12.41 -2.98 -8.30
CA GLU A 143 -12.73 -3.92 -7.25
C GLU A 143 -12.37 -3.38 -5.87
N ALA A 144 -13.00 -3.96 -4.85
CA ALA A 144 -12.72 -3.58 -3.48
C ALA A 144 -11.30 -4.03 -3.06
N PRO A 145 -10.55 -3.18 -2.33
CA PRO A 145 -9.24 -3.53 -1.80
C PRO A 145 -9.37 -4.53 -0.65
N LEU A 146 -8.32 -5.34 -0.48
CA LEU A 146 -8.14 -6.12 0.73
C LEU A 146 -7.72 -5.20 1.87
N VAL A 147 -8.44 -5.28 2.98
CA VAL A 147 -8.20 -4.47 4.19
C VAL A 147 -7.89 -5.37 5.37
N TYR A 148 -6.96 -4.94 6.21
CA TYR A 148 -6.59 -5.62 7.43
C TYR A 148 -6.64 -4.68 8.64
N SER A 149 -7.11 -5.22 9.76
CA SER A 149 -6.82 -4.66 11.08
C SER A 149 -6.51 -5.79 12.05
N SER A 150 -5.61 -5.56 12.99
CA SER A 150 -5.24 -6.62 13.95
C SER A 150 -6.38 -7.06 14.87
N ARG A 151 -7.46 -6.25 14.96
CA ARG A 151 -8.66 -6.60 15.71
C ARG A 151 -9.65 -7.43 14.91
N HIS A 152 -9.82 -7.14 13.63
CA HIS A 152 -10.88 -7.73 12.79
C HIS A 152 -10.34 -8.72 11.76
N GLY A 153 -9.01 -8.85 11.63
CA GLY A 153 -8.36 -9.70 10.63
C GLY A 153 -8.50 -9.14 9.21
N TRP A 154 -8.49 -10.04 8.26
CA TRP A 154 -8.63 -9.75 6.82
C TRP A 154 -10.07 -9.41 6.49
N ARG A 155 -10.29 -8.30 5.80
CA ARG A 155 -11.62 -7.81 5.43
C ARG A 155 -11.62 -7.30 4.01
N ILE A 156 -12.73 -7.58 3.32
CA ILE A 156 -13.03 -6.96 2.04
C ILE A 156 -13.82 -5.68 2.35
N ALA A 157 -13.43 -4.56 1.74
CA ALA A 157 -14.28 -3.37 1.73
C ALA A 157 -15.48 -3.68 0.83
N ASN A 158 -16.69 -3.53 1.36
CA ASN A 158 -17.92 -3.83 0.60
C ASN A 158 -18.49 -2.61 -0.13
N ASP A 159 -17.88 -1.44 0.06
CA ASP A 159 -18.34 -0.22 -0.58
C ASP A 159 -17.96 -0.23 -2.06
N LYS A 160 -18.90 0.12 -2.89
CA LYS A 160 -18.63 0.31 -4.32
C LYS A 160 -17.71 1.52 -4.50
N ALA A 161 -16.81 1.43 -5.47
CA ALA A 161 -16.09 2.61 -5.93
C ALA A 161 -17.09 3.71 -6.31
N ARG A 162 -16.74 4.96 -6.02
CA ARG A 162 -17.59 6.11 -6.40
C ARG A 162 -17.90 6.07 -7.89
N ALA A 163 -19.14 6.40 -8.24
CA ALA A 163 -19.49 6.58 -9.64
C ALA A 163 -18.70 7.79 -10.22
N PRO A 164 -18.29 7.71 -11.50
CA PRO A 164 -17.69 8.86 -12.15
C PRO A 164 -18.62 10.07 -12.08
N GLY A 165 -18.10 11.23 -11.66
CA GLY A 165 -18.87 12.48 -11.51
C GLY A 165 -19.56 12.67 -10.17
N GLU A 166 -19.56 11.69 -9.27
CA GLU A 166 -20.02 11.89 -7.89
C GLU A 166 -18.94 12.60 -7.06
N SER A 167 -19.24 13.80 -6.62
CA SER A 167 -18.38 14.60 -5.75
C SER A 167 -18.99 14.71 -4.35
N PRO A 168 -18.42 14.07 -3.31
CA PRO A 168 -18.82 14.31 -1.93
C PRO A 168 -18.65 15.77 -1.50
N ARG A 169 -17.71 16.49 -2.15
CA ARG A 169 -17.48 17.92 -1.94
C ARG A 169 -18.73 18.71 -2.29
N ASP A 170 -19.34 18.46 -3.47
CA ASP A 170 -20.52 19.20 -3.92
C ASP A 170 -21.73 18.95 -3.00
N ALA A 171 -21.91 17.72 -2.55
CA ALA A 171 -22.93 17.38 -1.56
C ALA A 171 -22.67 18.07 -0.21
N LEU A 172 -21.41 18.18 0.23
CA LEU A 172 -21.03 18.88 1.45
C LEU A 172 -21.27 20.39 1.30
N LEU A 173 -20.81 21.00 0.20
CA LEU A 173 -21.00 22.42 -0.09
C LEU A 173 -22.50 22.79 -0.12
N ALA A 174 -23.33 21.98 -0.77
CA ALA A 174 -24.79 22.19 -0.77
C ALA A 174 -25.38 22.17 0.67
N ARG A 175 -24.88 21.26 1.54
CA ARG A 175 -25.31 21.20 2.95
C ARG A 175 -24.82 22.42 3.75
N LEU A 176 -23.59 22.88 3.54
CA LEU A 176 -23.04 24.07 4.20
C LEU A 176 -23.82 25.33 3.79
N THR A 177 -24.09 25.50 2.49
CA THR A 177 -24.90 26.60 1.97
C THR A 177 -26.33 26.58 2.56
N ALA A 178 -26.96 25.41 2.62
CA ALA A 178 -28.28 25.26 3.24
C ALA A 178 -28.28 25.56 4.74
N ALA A 179 -27.15 25.40 5.41
CA ALA A 179 -26.95 25.76 6.82
C ALA A 179 -26.56 27.24 7.02
N GLY A 180 -26.50 28.06 5.95
CA GLY A 180 -26.19 29.47 6.01
C GLY A 180 -24.69 29.82 6.03
N PHE A 181 -23.81 28.85 5.71
CA PHE A 181 -22.36 29.10 5.55
C PHE A 181 -22.07 29.48 4.09
N ASP A 182 -21.26 30.52 3.91
CA ASP A 182 -20.74 30.87 2.59
C ASP A 182 -19.62 29.91 2.21
N ALA A 183 -19.95 28.93 1.37
CA ALA A 183 -19.00 27.92 0.91
C ALA A 183 -18.16 28.38 -0.29
N SER A 184 -18.33 29.63 -0.76
CA SER A 184 -17.59 30.21 -1.88
C SER A 184 -16.32 30.96 -1.44
N ALA A 185 -16.16 31.24 -0.16
CA ALA A 185 -15.11 32.10 0.36
C ALA A 185 -13.68 31.48 0.32
N ASP A 186 -13.55 30.17 0.10
CA ASP A 186 -12.26 29.47 0.16
C ASP A 186 -11.77 28.94 -1.22
N ASP A 187 -12.40 29.30 -2.32
CA ASP A 187 -12.01 28.81 -3.66
C ASP A 187 -10.85 29.64 -4.29
N GLU A 188 -10.30 30.60 -3.58
CA GLU A 188 -9.04 31.22 -3.99
C GLU A 188 -7.84 30.38 -3.48
N ASN A 189 -7.62 29.23 -4.11
CA ASN A 189 -6.33 28.56 -4.04
C ASN A 189 -5.39 29.21 -5.06
N PRO A 190 -4.38 29.99 -4.62
CA PRO A 190 -3.49 30.73 -5.54
C PRO A 190 -2.47 29.84 -6.29
N GLU A 191 -2.55 28.50 -6.17
CA GLU A 191 -1.57 27.58 -6.73
C GLU A 191 -2.15 26.64 -7.82
N ALA A 192 -3.23 27.05 -8.50
CA ALA A 192 -3.76 26.33 -9.66
C ALA A 192 -3.41 27.05 -10.98
N GLU A 193 -2.11 27.24 -11.25
CA GLU A 193 -1.56 27.56 -12.59
C GLU A 193 -0.50 26.54 -12.98
#